data_ed7d3ebbe98625378ce09a1a0ccb5f21
#
_entry.id   ed7d3ebbe98625378ce09a1a0ccb5f21
#
_cell.length_a   1.000
_cell.length_b   1.000
_cell.length_c   1.000
_cell.angle_alpha   90.00
_cell.angle_beta   90.00
_cell.angle_gamma   90.00
#
_symmetry.space_group_name_H-M   'P 1'
#
loop_
_entity.id
_entity.type
_entity.pdbx_description
1 polymer ?
#
loop_
_entity_poly.entity_id
_entity_poly.type
_entity_poly.pdbx_seq_one_letter_code
_entity_poly.pdbx_strand_id
1 'polypeptide(L)'
;VIVRRILVTGSADGLGRAAADTLLAAGHDVVVHARNRERAKELDALVERGARLVVGDFTDREAVRRIAGELDEAPPLDAVIHNAGVWRGPAVMPVNVIAPYLLTALLRGVGRLVYLSSGSHYGGRPVLDGVDWRGGSAGSYADSKLFVTALAAAVARLRPGVPSNAVDPGWVPTKMGGPGAPDDLELGHRTQEWLAVSDEPAALSTGGYWYHGERREPHAAVHDRAFQDRLLRTLAEETGTAL
;
A
#
# COMPACT_ATOMS: atom_id res chain seq x y z
N VAL A 1 -20.34 9.01 -12.92
CA VAL A 1 -19.21 8.39 -12.21
C VAL A 1 -19.74 7.75 -10.95
N ILE A 2 -19.43 6.46 -10.73
CA ILE A 2 -19.76 5.79 -9.46
C ILE A 2 -18.81 6.33 -8.40
N VAL A 3 -19.35 6.94 -7.34
CA VAL A 3 -18.55 7.39 -6.21
C VAL A 3 -18.04 6.16 -5.44
N ARG A 4 -16.72 6.09 -5.21
CA ARG A 4 -16.07 5.03 -4.46
C ARG A 4 -15.44 5.60 -3.20
N ARG A 5 -15.41 4.82 -2.13
CA ARG A 5 -14.74 5.16 -0.88
C ARG A 5 -13.36 4.53 -0.83
N ILE A 6 -12.30 5.35 -0.78
CA ILE A 6 -10.92 4.90 -0.98
C ILE A 6 -10.02 5.38 0.16
N LEU A 7 -9.33 4.46 0.81
CA LEU A 7 -8.22 4.79 1.70
C LEU A 7 -6.92 4.91 0.90
N VAL A 8 -6.23 6.05 1.04
CA VAL A 8 -4.86 6.22 0.55
C VAL A 8 -3.93 6.37 1.74
N THR A 9 -3.07 5.39 2.01
CA THR A 9 -2.13 5.49 3.13
C THR A 9 -0.91 6.34 2.77
N GLY A 10 -0.38 7.10 3.74
CA GLY A 10 0.78 7.98 3.49
C GLY A 10 0.50 9.13 2.54
N SER A 11 -0.68 9.76 2.67
CA SER A 11 -1.17 10.79 1.75
C SER A 11 -0.61 12.19 2.02
N ALA A 12 0.22 12.37 3.05
CA ALA A 12 0.72 13.69 3.40
C ALA A 12 1.78 14.25 2.41
N ASP A 13 2.26 13.43 1.46
CA ASP A 13 3.32 13.81 0.54
C ASP A 13 3.38 12.91 -0.71
N GLY A 14 4.12 13.35 -1.72
CA GLY A 14 4.50 12.58 -2.90
C GLY A 14 3.33 11.90 -3.61
N LEU A 15 3.53 10.64 -4.00
CA LEU A 15 2.55 9.84 -4.74
C LEU A 15 1.20 9.71 -4.04
N GLY A 16 1.22 9.48 -2.72
CA GLY A 16 -0.03 9.33 -1.96
C GLY A 16 -0.83 10.63 -1.90
N ARG A 17 -0.16 11.78 -1.84
CA ARG A 17 -0.82 13.09 -1.90
C ARG A 17 -1.42 13.33 -3.28
N ALA A 18 -0.65 13.06 -4.33
CA ALA A 18 -1.09 13.24 -5.71
C ALA A 18 -2.31 12.33 -6.02
N ALA A 19 -2.23 11.05 -5.65
CA ALA A 19 -3.35 10.12 -5.83
C ALA A 19 -4.61 10.55 -5.06
N ALA A 20 -4.46 10.97 -3.79
CA ALA A 20 -5.59 11.44 -3.00
C ALA A 20 -6.23 12.69 -3.59
N ASP A 21 -5.43 13.62 -4.10
CA ASP A 21 -5.91 14.86 -4.74
C ASP A 21 -6.69 14.57 -6.02
N THR A 22 -6.15 13.72 -6.90
CA THR A 22 -6.80 13.31 -8.15
C THR A 22 -8.13 12.57 -7.89
N LEU A 23 -8.13 11.61 -6.96
CA LEU A 23 -9.33 10.86 -6.61
C LEU A 23 -10.42 11.76 -6.01
N LEU A 24 -10.03 12.70 -5.14
CA LEU A 24 -10.97 13.67 -4.55
C LEU A 24 -11.52 14.63 -5.60
N ALA A 25 -10.67 15.10 -6.53
CA ALA A 25 -11.09 15.94 -7.65
C ALA A 25 -12.04 15.21 -8.63
N ALA A 26 -11.91 13.89 -8.75
CA ALA A 26 -12.82 13.04 -9.50
C ALA A 26 -14.17 12.77 -8.80
N GLY A 27 -14.36 13.27 -7.56
CA GLY A 27 -15.61 13.17 -6.80
C GLY A 27 -15.75 11.89 -5.97
N HIS A 28 -14.64 11.20 -5.67
CA HIS A 28 -14.66 10.04 -4.78
C HIS A 28 -14.62 10.44 -3.29
N ASP A 29 -15.12 9.56 -2.40
CA ASP A 29 -14.97 9.69 -0.93
C ASP A 29 -13.56 9.19 -0.53
N VAL A 30 -12.63 10.12 -0.27
CA VAL A 30 -11.24 9.79 -0.02
C VAL A 30 -10.93 9.88 1.47
N VAL A 31 -10.36 8.79 2.01
CA VAL A 31 -9.77 8.77 3.35
C VAL A 31 -8.27 8.93 3.20
N VAL A 32 -7.74 10.00 3.77
CA VAL A 32 -6.30 10.33 3.77
C VAL A 32 -5.65 9.97 5.09
N HIS A 33 -4.38 9.57 5.06
CA HIS A 33 -3.64 9.14 6.23
C HIS A 33 -2.35 9.94 6.43
N ALA A 34 -2.14 10.41 7.66
CA ALA A 34 -0.89 10.99 8.13
C ALA A 34 -0.34 10.22 9.33
N ARG A 35 1.00 10.08 9.44
CA ARG A 35 1.62 9.36 10.55
C ARG A 35 1.47 10.06 11.92
N ASN A 36 1.31 11.38 11.94
CA ASN A 36 1.13 12.18 13.15
C ASN A 36 0.40 13.49 12.85
N ARG A 37 0.03 14.23 13.91
CA ARG A 37 -0.71 15.50 13.79
C ARG A 37 0.05 16.60 13.06
N GLU A 38 1.38 16.63 13.14
CA GLU A 38 2.20 17.61 12.42
C GLU A 38 2.10 17.37 10.91
N ARG A 39 2.25 16.12 10.49
CA ARG A 39 2.10 15.73 9.06
C ARG A 39 0.66 15.84 8.57
N ALA A 40 -0.32 15.78 9.47
CA ALA A 40 -1.73 15.95 9.12
C ALA A 40 -2.03 17.36 8.56
N LYS A 41 -1.31 18.39 9.01
CA LYS A 41 -1.45 19.77 8.50
C LYS A 41 -1.19 19.87 6.99
N GLU A 42 -0.34 19.01 6.46
CA GLU A 42 -0.11 18.92 5.00
C GLU A 42 -1.38 18.49 4.23
N LEU A 43 -2.37 17.94 4.93
CA LEU A 43 -3.63 17.45 4.36
C LEU A 43 -4.80 18.40 4.54
N ASP A 44 -4.63 19.53 5.22
CA ASP A 44 -5.73 20.47 5.55
C ASP A 44 -6.52 20.87 4.30
N ALA A 45 -5.85 21.19 3.19
CA ALA A 45 -6.52 21.54 1.93
C ALA A 45 -7.33 20.38 1.31
N LEU A 46 -6.97 19.12 1.54
CA LEU A 46 -7.78 17.97 1.10
C LEU A 46 -8.98 17.77 2.04
N VAL A 47 -8.78 17.97 3.34
CA VAL A 47 -9.84 17.88 4.35
C VAL A 47 -10.89 18.96 4.14
N GLU A 48 -10.48 20.22 3.86
CA GLU A 48 -11.38 21.32 3.49
C GLU A 48 -12.22 21.02 2.25
N ARG A 49 -11.69 20.20 1.32
CA ARG A 49 -12.39 19.73 0.14
C ARG A 49 -13.21 18.46 0.36
N GLY A 50 -13.29 17.97 1.61
CA GLY A 50 -14.16 16.86 2.01
C GLY A 50 -13.46 15.51 2.23
N ALA A 51 -12.12 15.43 2.12
CA ALA A 51 -11.41 14.20 2.49
C ALA A 51 -11.52 13.92 3.99
N ARG A 52 -11.64 12.65 4.37
CA ARG A 52 -11.61 12.21 5.77
C ARG A 52 -10.18 11.94 6.18
N LEU A 53 -9.79 12.33 7.37
CA LEU A 53 -8.44 12.17 7.89
C LEU A 53 -8.38 11.10 8.97
N VAL A 54 -7.42 10.16 8.84
CA VAL A 54 -7.01 9.25 9.91
C VAL A 54 -5.53 9.50 10.24
N VAL A 55 -5.17 9.41 11.53
CA VAL A 55 -3.82 9.70 12.01
C VAL A 55 -3.26 8.55 12.85
N GLY A 56 -2.08 8.06 12.49
CA GLY A 56 -1.35 7.08 13.29
C GLY A 56 -0.04 6.66 12.66
N ASP A 57 0.96 6.39 13.48
CA ASP A 57 2.27 5.94 13.01
C ASP A 57 2.22 4.43 12.70
N PHE A 58 2.55 4.05 11.48
CA PHE A 58 2.55 2.65 11.05
C PHE A 58 3.75 1.83 11.57
N THR A 59 4.65 2.44 12.30
CA THR A 59 5.62 1.71 13.12
C THR A 59 4.99 1.15 14.40
N ASP A 60 3.85 1.70 14.82
CA ASP A 60 3.05 1.25 15.96
C ASP A 60 1.88 0.38 15.49
N ARG A 61 1.94 -0.91 15.79
CA ARG A 61 0.90 -1.90 15.43
C ARG A 61 -0.46 -1.57 16.05
N GLU A 62 -0.47 -0.99 17.27
CA GLU A 62 -1.71 -0.60 17.92
C GLU A 62 -2.35 0.61 17.24
N ALA A 63 -1.54 1.54 16.71
CA ALA A 63 -2.05 2.62 15.88
C ALA A 63 -2.70 2.10 14.58
N VAL A 64 -2.09 1.08 13.95
CA VAL A 64 -2.68 0.42 12.77
C VAL A 64 -4.01 -0.24 13.10
N ARG A 65 -4.09 -0.97 14.24
CA ARG A 65 -5.33 -1.62 14.71
C ARG A 65 -6.43 -0.60 15.00
N ARG A 66 -6.09 0.50 15.67
CA ARG A 66 -7.04 1.58 15.95
C ARG A 66 -7.58 2.21 14.67
N ILE A 67 -6.72 2.50 13.68
CA ILE A 67 -7.15 3.02 12.38
C ILE A 67 -8.08 2.03 11.68
N ALA A 68 -7.75 0.75 11.67
CA ALA A 68 -8.62 -0.27 11.08
C ALA A 68 -9.99 -0.31 11.76
N GLY A 69 -10.04 -0.26 13.09
CA GLY A 69 -11.29 -0.19 13.86
C GLY A 69 -12.11 1.06 13.54
N GLU A 70 -11.48 2.23 13.50
CA GLU A 70 -12.15 3.50 13.12
C GLU A 70 -12.74 3.44 11.70
N LEU A 71 -12.04 2.81 10.76
CA LEU A 71 -12.51 2.66 9.39
C LEU A 71 -13.67 1.66 9.27
N ASP A 72 -13.67 0.61 10.08
CA ASP A 72 -14.74 -0.40 10.11
C ASP A 72 -16.05 0.07 10.77
N GLU A 73 -16.02 1.16 11.56
CA GLU A 73 -17.23 1.83 12.10
C GLU A 73 -18.00 2.62 11.03
N ALA A 74 -17.41 2.82 9.86
CA ALA A 74 -18.00 3.53 8.73
C ALA A 74 -18.33 2.56 7.59
N PRO A 75 -19.00 2.98 6.51
CA PRO A 75 -19.26 2.12 5.36
C PRO A 75 -17.98 1.46 4.82
N PRO A 76 -18.05 0.23 4.28
CA PRO A 76 -16.87 -0.46 3.74
C PRO A 76 -16.11 0.37 2.70
N LEU A 77 -14.79 0.16 2.63
CA LEU A 77 -13.95 0.77 1.63
C LEU A 77 -14.07 0.02 0.29
N ASP A 78 -14.34 0.74 -0.79
CA ASP A 78 -14.28 0.17 -2.14
C ASP A 78 -12.85 -0.18 -2.54
N ALA A 79 -11.87 0.59 -2.06
CA ALA A 79 -10.47 0.30 -2.31
C ALA A 79 -9.54 0.78 -1.18
N VAL A 80 -8.42 0.08 -1.02
CA VAL A 80 -7.29 0.52 -0.20
C VAL A 80 -6.05 0.61 -1.06
N ILE A 81 -5.43 1.78 -1.09
CA ILE A 81 -4.13 2.02 -1.70
C ILE A 81 -3.08 2.05 -0.57
N HIS A 82 -2.35 0.94 -0.41
CA HIS A 82 -1.23 0.82 0.51
C HIS A 82 0.00 1.55 -0.05
N ASN A 83 -0.03 2.88 0.00
CA ASN A 83 1.01 3.74 -0.55
C ASN A 83 2.07 4.12 0.49
N ALA A 84 1.76 4.13 1.79
CA ALA A 84 2.73 4.46 2.83
C ALA A 84 3.99 3.59 2.71
N GLY A 85 5.15 4.23 2.74
CA GLY A 85 6.42 3.53 2.64
C GLY A 85 7.59 4.38 3.08
N VAL A 86 8.66 3.71 3.49
CA VAL A 86 9.96 4.32 3.83
C VAL A 86 11.08 3.53 3.16
N TRP A 87 12.17 4.17 2.79
CA TRP A 87 13.20 3.52 1.99
C TRP A 87 14.44 3.08 2.78
N ARG A 88 14.58 3.53 4.03
CA ARG A 88 15.73 3.19 4.89
C ARG A 88 15.38 3.27 6.38
N GLY A 89 16.21 2.62 7.19
CA GLY A 89 16.12 2.64 8.64
C GLY A 89 15.22 1.55 9.22
N PRO A 90 15.01 1.59 10.53
CA PRO A 90 14.29 0.54 11.26
C PRO A 90 12.81 0.46 10.90
N ALA A 91 12.20 1.53 10.41
CA ALA A 91 10.79 1.57 10.04
C ALA A 91 10.44 0.80 8.75
N VAL A 92 11.44 0.30 7.97
CA VAL A 92 11.20 -0.31 6.66
C VAL A 92 10.24 -1.49 6.73
N MET A 93 10.49 -2.48 7.56
CA MET A 93 9.61 -3.65 7.67
C MET A 93 8.26 -3.33 8.33
N PRO A 94 8.22 -2.58 9.44
CA PRO A 94 6.95 -2.15 10.05
C PRO A 94 6.03 -1.42 9.08
N VAL A 95 6.53 -0.42 8.36
CA VAL A 95 5.70 0.44 7.50
C VAL A 95 5.41 -0.21 6.14
N ASN A 96 6.42 -0.85 5.51
CA ASN A 96 6.26 -1.34 4.14
C ASN A 96 5.56 -2.70 4.06
N VAL A 97 5.58 -3.50 5.13
CA VAL A 97 5.07 -4.88 5.11
C VAL A 97 4.04 -5.15 6.21
N ILE A 98 4.38 -4.88 7.48
CA ILE A 98 3.50 -5.19 8.62
C ILE A 98 2.21 -4.37 8.57
N ALA A 99 2.29 -3.05 8.33
CA ALA A 99 1.11 -2.21 8.29
C ALA A 99 0.16 -2.56 7.13
N PRO A 100 0.62 -2.74 5.87
CA PRO A 100 -0.23 -3.26 4.79
C PRO A 100 -0.85 -4.61 5.11
N TYR A 101 -0.09 -5.54 5.70
CA TYR A 101 -0.62 -6.83 6.12
C TYR A 101 -1.74 -6.70 7.16
N LEU A 102 -1.51 -5.94 8.23
CA LEU A 102 -2.49 -5.72 9.30
C LEU A 102 -3.76 -5.04 8.78
N LEU A 103 -3.63 -3.98 7.97
CA LEU A 103 -4.79 -3.32 7.37
C LEU A 103 -5.57 -4.29 6.48
N THR A 104 -4.87 -5.10 5.67
CA THR A 104 -5.52 -6.11 4.82
C THR A 104 -6.24 -7.18 5.63
N ALA A 105 -5.68 -7.60 6.77
CA ALA A 105 -6.27 -8.62 7.62
C ALA A 105 -7.45 -8.11 8.45
N LEU A 106 -7.39 -6.87 8.90
CA LEU A 106 -8.35 -6.29 9.84
C LEU A 106 -9.54 -5.60 9.18
N LEU A 107 -9.34 -4.93 8.03
CA LEU A 107 -10.41 -4.22 7.33
C LEU A 107 -11.39 -5.20 6.69
N ARG A 108 -12.68 -5.02 6.98
CA ARG A 108 -13.76 -5.88 6.48
C ARG A 108 -14.41 -5.29 5.24
N GLY A 109 -14.80 -6.16 4.31
CA GLY A 109 -15.61 -5.78 3.14
C GLY A 109 -14.87 -4.89 2.12
N VAL A 110 -13.53 -4.87 2.14
CA VAL A 110 -12.74 -4.10 1.16
C VAL A 110 -12.94 -4.69 -0.23
N GLY A 111 -13.29 -3.83 -1.19
CA GLY A 111 -13.55 -4.25 -2.57
C GLY A 111 -12.28 -4.50 -3.39
N ARG A 112 -11.21 -3.71 -3.20
CA ARG A 112 -9.95 -3.80 -3.97
C ARG A 112 -8.75 -3.43 -3.11
N LEU A 113 -7.60 -4.04 -3.41
CA LEU A 113 -6.34 -3.81 -2.70
C LEU A 113 -5.23 -3.49 -3.70
N VAL A 114 -4.59 -2.36 -3.50
CA VAL A 114 -3.46 -1.88 -4.31
C VAL A 114 -2.26 -1.67 -3.41
N TYR A 115 -1.15 -2.36 -3.71
CA TYR A 115 0.07 -2.31 -2.90
C TYR A 115 1.19 -1.61 -3.67
N LEU A 116 1.74 -0.52 -3.13
CA LEU A 116 2.89 0.12 -3.77
C LEU A 116 4.17 -0.68 -3.54
N SER A 117 4.60 -1.29 -4.63
CA SER A 117 5.88 -1.97 -4.80
C SER A 117 6.97 -0.98 -5.24
N SER A 118 7.95 -1.47 -5.97
CA SER A 118 9.05 -0.71 -6.60
C SER A 118 9.83 -1.67 -7.50
N GLY A 119 10.47 -1.17 -8.56
CA GLY A 119 11.48 -1.92 -9.31
C GLY A 119 12.62 -2.49 -8.44
N SER A 120 12.85 -1.91 -7.26
CA SER A 120 13.81 -2.46 -6.29
C SER A 120 13.48 -3.88 -5.82
N HIS A 121 12.22 -4.35 -5.92
CA HIS A 121 11.83 -5.70 -5.51
C HIS A 121 12.58 -6.80 -6.29
N TYR A 122 13.04 -6.51 -7.52
CA TYR A 122 13.85 -7.46 -8.29
C TYR A 122 15.20 -7.78 -7.63
N GLY A 123 15.75 -6.88 -6.82
CA GLY A 123 16.95 -7.10 -6.01
C GLY A 123 16.66 -7.66 -4.61
N GLY A 124 15.41 -7.92 -4.28
CA GLY A 124 15.00 -8.48 -2.99
C GLY A 124 15.34 -9.97 -2.87
N ARG A 125 15.53 -10.42 -1.63
CA ARG A 125 15.83 -11.82 -1.32
C ARG A 125 14.62 -12.47 -0.65
N PRO A 126 14.14 -13.64 -1.10
CA PRO A 126 13.00 -14.33 -0.50
C PRO A 126 13.39 -15.10 0.78
N VAL A 127 14.12 -14.42 1.70
CA VAL A 127 14.63 -14.94 2.96
C VAL A 127 13.96 -14.22 4.11
N LEU A 128 13.23 -14.94 4.96
CA LEU A 128 12.48 -14.39 6.09
C LEU A 128 13.25 -14.51 7.40
N ASP A 129 14.21 -15.44 7.47
CA ASP A 129 15.02 -15.66 8.66
C ASP A 129 15.91 -14.47 8.96
N GLY A 130 15.91 -14.03 10.20
CA GLY A 130 16.70 -12.86 10.65
C GLY A 130 16.11 -11.50 10.27
N VAL A 131 14.93 -11.45 9.64
CA VAL A 131 14.24 -10.18 9.37
C VAL A 131 13.70 -9.60 10.68
N ASP A 132 14.04 -8.34 10.94
CA ASP A 132 13.49 -7.60 12.07
C ASP A 132 12.16 -6.94 11.69
N TRP A 133 11.08 -7.62 12.03
CA TRP A 133 9.70 -7.15 11.76
C TRP A 133 9.22 -6.06 12.72
N ARG A 134 9.99 -5.76 13.79
CA ARG A 134 9.60 -4.82 14.86
C ARG A 134 10.32 -3.48 14.78
N GLY A 135 11.34 -3.38 13.94
CA GLY A 135 12.06 -2.14 13.71
C GLY A 135 13.13 -1.84 14.77
N GLY A 136 13.75 -2.86 15.35
CA GLY A 136 14.94 -2.71 16.22
C GLY A 136 16.21 -2.48 15.40
N SER A 137 16.22 -2.87 14.12
CA SER A 137 17.35 -2.71 13.20
C SER A 137 16.91 -2.20 11.82
N ALA A 138 17.87 -1.75 11.02
CA ALA A 138 17.57 -1.28 9.66
C ALA A 138 17.14 -2.44 8.75
N GLY A 139 15.95 -2.30 8.12
CA GLY A 139 15.44 -3.25 7.15
C GLY A 139 15.95 -3.01 5.73
N SER A 140 15.99 -4.06 4.93
CA SER A 140 16.25 -3.97 3.49
C SER A 140 15.03 -3.46 2.75
N TYR A 141 15.18 -2.35 2.02
CA TYR A 141 14.10 -1.81 1.20
C TYR A 141 13.70 -2.78 0.08
N ALA A 142 14.67 -3.35 -0.63
CA ALA A 142 14.44 -4.30 -1.70
C ALA A 142 13.68 -5.54 -1.22
N ASP A 143 14.09 -6.11 -0.07
CA ASP A 143 13.41 -7.24 0.56
C ASP A 143 11.97 -6.86 0.95
N SER A 144 11.75 -5.66 1.53
CA SER A 144 10.41 -5.18 1.90
C SER A 144 9.47 -5.04 0.70
N LYS A 145 10.01 -4.58 -0.45
CA LYS A 145 9.23 -4.44 -1.68
C LYS A 145 8.95 -5.79 -2.35
N LEU A 146 9.87 -6.75 -2.25
CA LEU A 146 9.59 -8.13 -2.62
C LEU A 146 8.49 -8.74 -1.75
N PHE A 147 8.55 -8.54 -0.43
CA PHE A 147 7.58 -9.12 0.49
C PHE A 147 6.17 -8.52 0.31
N VAL A 148 6.04 -7.20 0.13
CA VAL A 148 4.73 -6.60 -0.11
C VAL A 148 4.15 -6.99 -1.48
N THR A 149 5.00 -7.20 -2.50
CA THR A 149 4.57 -7.70 -3.80
C THR A 149 4.09 -9.16 -3.70
N ALA A 150 4.82 -10.00 -2.96
CA ALA A 150 4.41 -11.38 -2.69
C ALA A 150 3.14 -11.44 -1.82
N LEU A 151 2.97 -10.51 -0.87
CA LEU A 151 1.73 -10.35 -0.11
C LEU A 151 0.54 -10.06 -1.02
N ALA A 152 0.67 -9.11 -1.95
CA ALA A 152 -0.39 -8.80 -2.91
C ALA A 152 -0.80 -10.03 -3.73
N ALA A 153 0.17 -10.83 -4.21
CA ALA A 153 -0.08 -12.05 -4.96
C ALA A 153 -0.71 -13.15 -4.08
N ALA A 154 -0.29 -13.28 -2.82
CA ALA A 154 -0.87 -14.22 -1.86
C ALA A 154 -2.33 -13.88 -1.55
N VAL A 155 -2.65 -12.60 -1.35
CA VAL A 155 -4.03 -12.11 -1.14
C VAL A 155 -4.88 -12.37 -2.37
N ALA A 156 -4.38 -12.11 -3.57
CA ALA A 156 -5.06 -12.43 -4.83
C ALA A 156 -5.47 -13.91 -4.93
N ARG A 157 -4.58 -14.78 -4.47
CA ARG A 157 -4.83 -16.23 -4.44
C ARG A 157 -5.86 -16.65 -3.39
N LEU A 158 -5.80 -16.04 -2.20
CA LEU A 158 -6.65 -16.41 -1.05
C LEU A 158 -8.02 -15.75 -1.07
N ARG A 159 -8.14 -14.58 -1.70
CA ARG A 159 -9.37 -13.80 -1.81
C ARG A 159 -9.72 -13.51 -3.28
N PRO A 160 -10.07 -14.55 -4.08
CA PRO A 160 -10.25 -14.40 -5.53
C PRO A 160 -11.37 -13.43 -5.92
N GLY A 161 -12.30 -13.12 -5.00
CA GLY A 161 -13.34 -12.10 -5.21
C GLY A 161 -12.89 -10.65 -4.95
N VAL A 162 -11.64 -10.44 -4.51
CA VAL A 162 -11.09 -9.11 -4.20
C VAL A 162 -9.88 -8.87 -5.09
N PRO A 163 -9.94 -8.01 -6.11
CA PRO A 163 -8.77 -7.62 -6.89
C PRO A 163 -7.65 -7.11 -5.98
N SER A 164 -6.50 -7.77 -6.07
CA SER A 164 -5.32 -7.48 -5.28
C SER A 164 -4.11 -7.41 -6.21
N ASN A 165 -3.53 -6.22 -6.35
CA ASN A 165 -2.48 -5.95 -7.32
C ASN A 165 -1.34 -5.15 -6.70
N ALA A 166 -0.12 -5.33 -7.21
CA ALA A 166 1.05 -4.54 -6.86
C ALA A 166 1.38 -3.52 -7.97
N VAL A 167 1.84 -2.34 -7.57
CA VAL A 167 2.20 -1.24 -8.49
C VAL A 167 3.62 -0.79 -8.23
N ASP A 168 4.42 -0.75 -9.28
CA ASP A 168 5.67 -0.01 -9.32
C ASP A 168 5.39 1.39 -9.87
N PRO A 169 5.57 2.43 -9.06
CA PRO A 169 5.32 3.81 -9.50
C PRO A 169 6.46 4.38 -10.36
N GLY A 170 7.57 3.65 -10.51
CA GLY A 170 8.82 4.18 -11.05
C GLY A 170 9.65 4.94 -10.00
N TRP A 171 10.74 5.52 -10.46
CA TRP A 171 11.59 6.40 -9.63
C TRP A 171 11.20 7.86 -9.90
N VAL A 172 10.31 8.37 -9.08
CA VAL A 172 9.63 9.67 -9.27
C VAL A 172 10.18 10.77 -8.34
N PRO A 173 10.14 12.06 -8.74
CA PRO A 173 10.67 13.20 -8.00
C PRO A 173 9.80 13.56 -6.77
N THR A 174 9.88 12.72 -5.75
CA THR A 174 9.27 12.93 -4.42
C THR A 174 10.37 13.18 -3.39
N LYS A 175 10.01 13.46 -2.12
CA LYS A 175 11.00 13.55 -1.03
C LYS A 175 11.81 12.24 -0.87
N MET A 176 11.20 11.09 -1.20
CA MET A 176 11.89 9.80 -1.18
C MET A 176 12.80 9.62 -2.39
N GLY A 177 12.32 9.91 -3.58
CA GLY A 177 13.05 9.71 -4.83
C GLY A 177 14.14 10.76 -5.11
N GLY A 178 13.99 11.95 -4.50
CA GLY A 178 14.88 13.09 -4.72
C GLY A 178 14.62 13.85 -6.04
N PRO A 179 15.20 15.04 -6.19
CA PRO A 179 14.91 15.92 -7.33
C PRO A 179 15.48 15.42 -8.67
N GLY A 180 16.41 14.47 -8.63
CA GLY A 180 17.02 13.86 -9.81
C GLY A 180 16.31 12.60 -10.32
N ALA A 181 15.17 12.24 -9.76
CA ALA A 181 14.41 11.09 -10.22
C ALA A 181 13.89 11.31 -11.64
N PRO A 182 14.07 10.34 -12.57
CA PRO A 182 13.84 10.54 -13.99
C PRO A 182 12.40 10.34 -14.43
N ASP A 183 11.58 9.64 -13.62
CA ASP A 183 10.23 9.25 -14.04
C ASP A 183 9.21 10.35 -13.74
N ASP A 184 8.16 10.40 -14.54
CA ASP A 184 7.07 11.35 -14.41
C ASP A 184 6.20 11.06 -13.19
N LEU A 185 5.99 12.08 -12.33
CA LEU A 185 5.19 11.95 -11.11
C LEU A 185 3.74 11.61 -11.42
N GLU A 186 3.17 12.18 -12.49
CA GLU A 186 1.78 11.93 -12.86
C GLU A 186 1.57 10.48 -13.32
N LEU A 187 2.47 9.94 -14.13
CA LEU A 187 2.44 8.52 -14.49
C LEU A 187 2.64 7.63 -13.27
N GLY A 188 3.45 8.06 -12.30
CA GLY A 188 3.76 7.32 -11.09
C GLY A 188 2.55 7.09 -10.17
N HIS A 189 1.54 7.98 -10.17
CA HIS A 189 0.37 7.78 -9.31
C HIS A 189 -0.88 7.30 -10.07
N ARG A 190 -0.98 7.45 -11.39
CA ARG A 190 -2.17 7.07 -12.17
C ARG A 190 -2.54 5.59 -12.10
N THR A 191 -1.55 4.70 -12.12
CA THR A 191 -1.81 3.25 -12.13
C THR A 191 -2.52 2.77 -10.88
N GLN A 192 -2.13 3.28 -9.70
CA GLN A 192 -2.77 2.91 -8.44
C GLN A 192 -4.21 3.43 -8.36
N GLU A 193 -4.48 4.62 -8.89
CA GLU A 193 -5.82 5.20 -8.96
C GLU A 193 -6.71 4.40 -9.90
N TRP A 194 -6.22 4.12 -11.11
CA TRP A 194 -6.94 3.32 -12.10
C TRP A 194 -7.32 1.93 -11.56
N LEU A 195 -6.41 1.22 -10.88
CA LEU A 195 -6.70 -0.06 -10.23
C LEU A 195 -7.74 0.08 -9.11
N ALA A 196 -7.75 1.21 -8.41
CA ALA A 196 -8.68 1.45 -7.30
C ALA A 196 -10.11 1.74 -7.77
N VAL A 197 -10.29 2.43 -8.92
CA VAL A 197 -11.61 2.97 -9.29
C VAL A 197 -12.15 2.55 -10.64
N SER A 198 -11.31 2.08 -11.59
CA SER A 198 -11.77 1.75 -12.94
C SER A 198 -12.55 0.43 -12.97
N ASP A 199 -13.60 0.38 -13.80
CA ASP A 199 -14.36 -0.84 -14.07
C ASP A 199 -13.92 -1.55 -15.36
N GLU A 200 -12.79 -1.11 -15.94
CA GLU A 200 -12.17 -1.80 -17.05
C GLU A 200 -11.74 -3.22 -16.66
N PRO A 201 -11.91 -4.23 -17.53
CA PRO A 201 -11.58 -5.61 -17.22
C PRO A 201 -10.13 -5.80 -16.73
N ALA A 202 -9.18 -5.01 -17.25
CA ALA A 202 -7.80 -5.06 -16.83
C ALA A 202 -7.60 -4.58 -15.38
N ALA A 203 -8.29 -3.51 -14.96
CA ALA A 203 -8.25 -3.00 -13.57
C ALA A 203 -8.91 -3.98 -12.58
N LEU A 204 -9.90 -4.74 -13.03
CA LEU A 204 -10.58 -5.77 -12.23
C LEU A 204 -9.80 -7.09 -12.16
N SER A 205 -8.67 -7.22 -12.85
CA SER A 205 -7.80 -8.38 -12.76
C SER A 205 -7.13 -8.45 -11.38
N THR A 206 -6.66 -9.64 -10.98
CA THR A 206 -6.01 -9.85 -9.70
C THR A 206 -4.64 -10.52 -9.84
N GLY A 207 -3.74 -10.33 -8.89
CA GLY A 207 -2.39 -10.91 -8.88
C GLY A 207 -1.44 -10.27 -9.90
N GLY A 208 -1.75 -9.08 -10.40
CA GLY A 208 -0.90 -8.35 -11.34
C GLY A 208 0.21 -7.56 -10.64
N TYR A 209 1.34 -7.41 -11.33
CA TYR A 209 2.35 -6.40 -11.06
C TYR A 209 2.35 -5.40 -12.20
N TRP A 210 2.16 -4.13 -11.88
CA TRP A 210 1.86 -3.08 -12.84
C TRP A 210 2.90 -1.96 -12.79
N TYR A 211 3.30 -1.46 -13.96
CA TYR A 211 4.17 -0.30 -14.10
C TYR A 211 3.59 0.62 -15.18
N HIS A 212 3.23 1.85 -14.83
CA HIS A 212 2.68 2.87 -15.74
C HIS A 212 1.54 2.34 -16.63
N GLY A 213 0.59 1.62 -16.04
CA GLY A 213 -0.57 1.03 -16.76
C GLY A 213 -0.28 -0.27 -17.49
N GLU A 214 0.96 -0.74 -17.54
CA GLU A 214 1.35 -1.98 -18.16
C GLU A 214 1.56 -3.10 -17.14
N ARG A 215 1.01 -4.27 -17.40
CA ARG A 215 1.29 -5.47 -16.60
C ARG A 215 2.67 -6.00 -16.94
N ARG A 216 3.47 -6.31 -15.93
CA ARG A 216 4.82 -6.86 -16.05
C ARG A 216 5.00 -8.09 -15.17
N GLU A 217 6.02 -8.89 -15.49
CA GLU A 217 6.40 -10.03 -14.66
C GLU A 217 7.20 -9.53 -13.44
N PRO A 218 6.79 -9.86 -12.21
CA PRO A 218 7.55 -9.54 -11.01
C PRO A 218 8.73 -10.50 -10.80
N HIS A 219 9.49 -10.31 -9.72
CA HIS A 219 10.49 -11.28 -9.25
C HIS A 219 9.86 -12.66 -9.08
N ALA A 220 10.54 -13.72 -9.51
CA ALA A 220 10.00 -15.10 -9.57
C ALA A 220 9.43 -15.58 -8.20
N ALA A 221 10.03 -15.19 -7.09
CA ALA A 221 9.54 -15.54 -5.75
C ALA A 221 8.13 -15.02 -5.46
N VAL A 222 7.64 -14.00 -6.18
CA VAL A 222 6.27 -13.49 -6.01
C VAL A 222 5.23 -14.56 -6.35
N HIS A 223 5.52 -15.42 -7.33
CA HIS A 223 4.65 -16.51 -7.75
C HIS A 223 4.94 -17.83 -7.03
N ASP A 224 5.99 -17.91 -6.19
CA ASP A 224 6.28 -19.09 -5.38
C ASP A 224 5.29 -19.21 -4.22
N ARG A 225 4.35 -20.14 -4.35
CA ARG A 225 3.34 -20.41 -3.33
C ARG A 225 3.95 -20.80 -1.97
N ALA A 226 5.05 -21.56 -1.98
CA ALA A 226 5.70 -21.95 -0.73
C ALA A 226 6.30 -20.73 -0.02
N PHE A 227 6.87 -19.79 -0.75
CA PHE A 227 7.33 -18.52 -0.19
C PHE A 227 6.16 -17.67 0.31
N GLN A 228 5.09 -17.52 -0.47
CA GLN A 228 3.88 -16.80 -0.03
C GLN A 228 3.32 -17.36 1.29
N ASP A 229 3.19 -18.68 1.40
CA ASP A 229 2.64 -19.35 2.59
C ASP A 229 3.56 -19.20 3.81
N ARG A 230 4.89 -19.23 3.63
CA ARG A 230 5.84 -18.93 4.71
C ARG A 230 5.73 -17.48 5.14
N LEU A 231 5.70 -16.53 4.19
CA LEU A 231 5.56 -15.11 4.48
C LEU A 231 4.28 -14.83 5.29
N LEU A 232 3.15 -15.36 4.86
CA LEU A 232 1.86 -15.16 5.57
C LEU A 232 1.89 -15.74 6.99
N ARG A 233 2.48 -16.95 7.19
CA ARG A 233 2.63 -17.52 8.52
C ARG A 233 3.51 -16.65 9.43
N THR A 234 4.67 -16.23 8.92
CA THR A 234 5.55 -15.31 9.66
C THR A 234 4.84 -14.02 10.05
N LEU A 235 4.10 -13.41 9.12
CA LEU A 235 3.36 -12.18 9.42
C LEU A 235 2.23 -12.41 10.42
N ALA A 236 1.53 -13.55 10.35
CA ALA A 236 0.51 -13.91 11.32
C ALA A 236 1.09 -14.14 12.72
N GLU A 237 2.22 -14.84 12.83
CA GLU A 237 2.94 -15.07 14.08
C GLU A 237 3.44 -13.75 14.68
N GLU A 238 4.06 -12.91 13.88
CA GLU A 238 4.58 -11.61 14.31
C GLU A 238 3.51 -10.62 14.77
N THR A 239 2.34 -10.67 14.14
CA THR A 239 1.26 -9.72 14.42
C THR A 239 0.17 -10.24 15.33
N GLY A 240 0.10 -11.56 15.54
CA GLY A 240 -1.01 -12.20 16.23
C GLY A 240 -2.34 -12.11 15.48
N THR A 241 -2.31 -11.85 14.16
CA THR A 241 -3.49 -11.64 13.31
C THR A 241 -3.35 -12.50 12.05
N ALA A 242 -4.31 -13.38 11.79
CA ALA A 242 -4.38 -14.16 10.54
C ALA A 242 -5.11 -13.37 9.44
N LEU A 243 -4.81 -13.69 8.18
CA LEU A 243 -5.39 -13.06 6.99
C LEU A 243 -6.69 -13.74 6.56
#